data_7411490bd5db58612586988a1e6b648e
#
_entry.id   7411490bd5db58612586988a1e6b648e
#
_cell.length_a   1.000
_cell.length_b   1.000
_cell.length_c   1.000
_cell.angle_alpha   90.00
_cell.angle_beta   90.00
_cell.angle_gamma   90.00
#
_symmetry.space_group_name_H-M   'P 1'
#
loop_
_entity.id
_entity.type
_entity.pdbx_description
1 polymer ?
#
loop_
_entity_poly.entity_id
_entity_poly.type
_entity_poly.pdbx_seq_one_letter_code
_entity_poly.pdbx_strand_id
1 'polypeptide(L)'
;MFRRLFILAAVVSLGLPAVRAQEGAASHAAVIQADTLPALLERLERDPEDIDLLVEICSQYTMRSEFAAIHPYVSRLRRAGAAHDDERALMYADLFSGQSYLLAEGSDSTRIYLDRALIRGRQCEDPVALCRIYNAQGIYAVSIETNYFGGIEYFLEAMEYARSASLNRFYLVAQCNLANTYYMRNDPAGLKYAEEVCRLGAEWGYDYLAFGGAVISAYMHYMLGDQDRALEYILRTLSDTDKFGYHTELYSLYANIAQGADAGAERYYLMALDHIDEKVVTATVMTYLSYGTYLNDRGEYARAIPVLRQGIELSERSNNAVHRYKLYQRISEAETALGRYREALDYFKSYHSQADSIFNVERERSINELRVKYDAERQENMLRKSEIDLIRQQRRFQLLLLLLLFAVGISTVVYILYRRKDKMYKQIVRQQYEFLKKEKKAAPPALPPPPLFPRRLKSSRPTVTNTPCATPNSSPGSNT
;
A
#
# COMPACT_ATOMS: atom_id res chain seq x y z
N MET A 1 -12.98 13.76 11.90
CA MET A 1 -13.53 12.44 12.30
C MET A 1 -12.49 11.36 12.02
N PHE A 2 -12.13 11.16 10.77
CA PHE A 2 -11.31 10.07 10.30
C PHE A 2 -9.92 10.00 10.95
N ARG A 3 -9.26 11.14 11.22
CA ARG A 3 -7.91 11.18 11.80
C ARG A 3 -7.81 10.49 13.16
N ARG A 4 -8.86 10.55 14.01
CA ARG A 4 -8.85 9.96 15.37
C ARG A 4 -9.39 8.53 15.42
N LEU A 5 -10.34 8.16 14.58
CA LEU A 5 -10.70 6.74 14.38
C LEU A 5 -9.51 5.94 13.84
N PHE A 6 -8.69 6.56 12.97
CA PHE A 6 -7.46 5.93 12.48
C PHE A 6 -6.35 5.91 13.54
N ILE A 7 -6.25 6.94 14.36
CA ILE A 7 -5.37 6.92 15.55
C ILE A 7 -5.86 5.84 16.52
N LEU A 8 -7.17 5.63 16.66
CA LEU A 8 -7.71 4.55 17.48
C LEU A 8 -7.41 3.17 16.86
N ALA A 9 -7.58 2.99 15.55
CA ALA A 9 -7.15 1.78 14.85
C ALA A 9 -5.63 1.65 14.77
N ALA A 10 -4.90 2.77 14.72
CA ALA A 10 -3.44 2.79 14.81
C ALA A 10 -2.96 2.48 16.23
N VAL A 11 -3.67 2.94 17.26
CA VAL A 11 -3.44 2.55 18.66
C VAL A 11 -3.80 1.09 18.87
N VAL A 12 -4.87 0.58 18.24
CA VAL A 12 -5.20 -0.85 18.17
C VAL A 12 -4.08 -1.64 17.49
N SER A 13 -3.48 -1.11 16.42
CA SER A 13 -2.40 -1.77 15.70
C SER A 13 -1.02 -1.58 16.33
N LEU A 14 -0.82 -0.51 17.13
CA LEU A 14 0.42 -0.21 17.84
C LEU A 14 0.36 -0.62 19.32
N GLY A 15 -0.85 -0.71 19.92
CA GLY A 15 -1.10 -0.82 21.35
C GLY A 15 -1.62 -2.16 21.87
N LEU A 16 -1.24 -3.30 21.29
CA LEU A 16 -1.66 -4.61 21.78
C LEU A 16 -0.83 -5.08 22.98
N PRO A 17 -1.47 -5.54 24.08
CA PRO A 17 -0.75 -6.20 25.15
C PRO A 17 -0.04 -7.46 24.61
N ALA A 18 1.15 -7.73 25.13
CA ALA A 18 1.94 -8.91 24.78
C ALA A 18 1.15 -10.18 25.10
N VAL A 19 0.45 -10.73 24.12
CA VAL A 19 -0.08 -12.09 24.19
C VAL A 19 1.10 -13.02 23.94
N ARG A 20 1.32 -13.96 24.87
CA ARG A 20 2.38 -14.95 24.85
C ARG A 20 2.59 -15.52 23.44
N ALA A 21 3.79 -15.29 22.92
CA ALA A 21 4.23 -15.89 21.68
C ALA A 21 4.32 -17.41 21.85
N GLN A 22 3.44 -18.13 21.15
CA GLN A 22 3.64 -19.54 20.84
C GLN A 22 4.21 -19.63 19.44
N GLU A 23 5.49 -19.25 19.28
CA GLU A 23 6.22 -19.57 18.05
C GLU A 23 7.63 -20.03 18.43
N GLY A 24 8.00 -21.16 17.86
CA GLY A 24 9.13 -21.99 18.27
C GLY A 24 10.51 -21.38 18.11
N ALA A 25 11.42 -21.99 18.86
CA ALA A 25 12.84 -21.73 19.02
C ALA A 25 13.19 -20.43 19.78
N ALA A 26 13.50 -20.60 21.07
CA ALA A 26 13.93 -19.55 21.98
C ALA A 26 15.24 -18.88 21.50
N SER A 27 15.13 -17.88 20.61
CA SER A 27 16.18 -16.91 20.39
C SER A 27 16.18 -15.92 21.56
N HIS A 28 17.31 -15.27 21.81
CA HIS A 28 17.43 -14.22 22.84
C HIS A 28 16.29 -13.18 22.72
N ALA A 29 15.91 -12.79 21.49
CA ALA A 29 14.80 -11.91 21.18
C ALA A 29 13.42 -12.47 21.64
N ALA A 30 13.16 -13.77 21.55
CA ALA A 30 11.89 -14.37 21.99
C ALA A 30 11.72 -14.36 23.52
N VAL A 31 12.83 -14.47 24.27
CA VAL A 31 12.82 -14.34 25.74
C VAL A 31 12.54 -12.92 26.18
N ILE A 32 13.11 -11.94 25.49
CA ILE A 32 12.88 -10.50 25.74
C ILE A 32 11.42 -10.11 25.51
N GLN A 33 10.78 -10.62 24.46
CA GLN A 33 9.37 -10.33 24.14
C GLN A 33 8.36 -10.89 25.14
N ALA A 34 8.75 -11.89 25.95
CA ALA A 34 7.91 -12.48 26.99
C ALA A 34 7.96 -11.70 28.33
N ASP A 35 8.94 -10.84 28.51
CA ASP A 35 9.15 -10.10 29.75
C ASP A 35 8.17 -8.92 29.89
N THR A 36 7.79 -8.59 31.12
CA THR A 36 7.02 -7.38 31.41
C THR A 36 7.89 -6.13 31.32
N LEU A 37 7.31 -4.98 31.03
CA LEU A 37 8.06 -3.72 30.93
C LEU A 37 8.96 -3.42 32.15
N PRO A 38 8.52 -3.62 33.43
CA PRO A 38 9.40 -3.47 34.59
C PRO A 38 10.62 -4.41 34.54
N ALA A 39 10.43 -5.66 34.14
CA ALA A 39 11.54 -6.62 34.02
C ALA A 39 12.52 -6.22 32.91
N LEU A 40 12.04 -5.71 31.78
CA LEU A 40 12.89 -5.20 30.70
C LEU A 40 13.70 -3.98 31.14
N LEU A 41 13.10 -3.08 31.89
CA LEU A 41 13.77 -1.89 32.45
C LEU A 41 14.88 -2.29 33.42
N GLU A 42 14.62 -3.24 34.33
CA GLU A 42 15.63 -3.77 35.25
C GLU A 42 16.80 -4.44 34.49
N ARG A 43 16.52 -5.18 33.42
CA ARG A 43 17.56 -5.76 32.57
C ARG A 43 18.37 -4.70 31.85
N LEU A 44 17.72 -3.63 31.36
CA LEU A 44 18.38 -2.53 30.69
C LEU A 44 19.30 -1.72 31.61
N GLU A 45 19.07 -1.72 32.94
CA GLU A 45 19.98 -1.12 33.93
C GLU A 45 21.29 -1.88 34.00
N ARG A 46 21.29 -3.21 33.76
CA ARG A 46 22.47 -4.08 33.78
C ARG A 46 23.25 -4.01 32.46
N ASP A 47 22.54 -3.87 31.35
CA ASP A 47 23.14 -3.71 30.02
C ASP A 47 22.48 -2.51 29.29
N PRO A 48 23.02 -1.30 29.52
CA PRO A 48 22.42 -0.06 29.03
C PRO A 48 22.40 0.12 27.51
N GLU A 49 23.17 -0.65 26.76
CA GLU A 49 23.36 -0.52 25.31
C GLU A 49 22.78 -1.72 24.53
N ASP A 50 22.12 -2.66 25.22
CA ASP A 50 21.45 -3.80 24.56
C ASP A 50 20.35 -3.29 23.61
N ILE A 51 20.62 -3.43 22.30
CA ILE A 51 19.76 -2.94 21.23
C ILE A 51 18.41 -3.66 21.24
N ASP A 52 18.40 -4.97 21.47
CA ASP A 52 17.17 -5.76 21.46
C ASP A 52 16.25 -5.38 22.64
N LEU A 53 16.82 -5.12 23.83
CA LEU A 53 16.07 -4.58 24.98
C LEU A 53 15.51 -3.19 24.69
N LEU A 54 16.31 -2.30 24.11
CA LEU A 54 15.86 -0.96 23.74
C LEU A 54 14.72 -1.00 22.72
N VAL A 55 14.81 -1.87 21.69
CA VAL A 55 13.77 -2.07 20.68
C VAL A 55 12.48 -2.58 21.32
N GLU A 56 12.57 -3.58 22.22
CA GLU A 56 11.38 -4.14 22.88
C GLU A 56 10.74 -3.13 23.84
N ILE A 57 11.52 -2.40 24.63
CA ILE A 57 11.01 -1.35 25.51
C ILE A 57 10.27 -0.27 24.70
N CYS A 58 10.87 0.24 23.62
CA CYS A 58 10.20 1.17 22.72
C CYS A 58 8.91 0.57 22.12
N SER A 59 8.94 -0.71 21.78
CA SER A 59 7.76 -1.43 21.27
C SER A 59 6.65 -1.49 22.29
N GLN A 60 6.95 -1.82 23.55
CA GLN A 60 5.95 -1.89 24.63
C GLN A 60 5.37 -0.53 24.99
N TYR A 61 6.18 0.53 25.02
CA TYR A 61 5.66 1.90 25.21
C TYR A 61 4.80 2.34 24.03
N THR A 62 5.21 2.04 22.81
CA THR A 62 4.40 2.31 21.61
C THR A 62 3.06 1.59 21.67
N MET A 63 3.04 0.32 22.09
CA MET A 63 1.82 -0.46 22.29
C MET A 63 0.87 0.13 23.33
N ARG A 64 1.39 0.80 24.35
CA ARG A 64 0.61 1.47 25.40
C ARG A 64 0.22 2.90 25.03
N SER A 65 0.60 3.36 23.83
CA SER A 65 0.41 4.76 23.40
C SER A 65 1.13 5.79 24.30
N GLU A 66 2.19 5.35 24.99
CA GLU A 66 3.00 6.17 25.88
C GLU A 66 4.19 6.80 25.12
N PHE A 67 3.89 7.53 24.05
CA PHE A 67 4.90 8.02 23.10
C PHE A 67 5.93 8.99 23.69
N ALA A 68 5.55 9.76 24.72
CA ALA A 68 6.50 10.61 25.42
C ALA A 68 7.59 9.81 26.16
N ALA A 69 7.25 8.62 26.64
CA ALA A 69 8.17 7.75 27.37
C ALA A 69 9.22 7.08 26.48
N ILE A 70 9.02 7.01 25.17
CA ILE A 70 10.00 6.35 24.26
C ILE A 70 11.23 7.22 23.96
N HIS A 71 11.14 8.55 24.05
CA HIS A 71 12.20 9.46 23.62
C HIS A 71 13.61 9.18 24.22
N PRO A 72 13.73 8.89 25.53
CA PRO A 72 15.03 8.55 26.13
C PRO A 72 15.66 7.28 25.49
N TYR A 73 14.81 6.27 25.25
CA TYR A 73 15.25 4.97 24.71
C TYR A 73 15.58 5.07 23.23
N VAL A 74 14.79 5.79 22.44
CA VAL A 74 15.11 6.10 21.03
C VAL A 74 16.44 6.85 20.92
N SER A 75 16.70 7.81 21.84
CA SER A 75 17.99 8.53 21.86
C SER A 75 19.18 7.63 22.19
N ARG A 76 18.97 6.64 23.09
CA ARG A 76 19.99 5.61 23.41
C ARG A 76 20.19 4.67 22.23
N LEU A 77 19.13 4.17 21.63
CA LEU A 77 19.14 3.29 20.46
C LEU A 77 19.90 3.95 19.30
N ARG A 78 19.65 5.25 19.05
CA ARG A 78 20.36 6.01 18.01
C ARG A 78 21.85 6.17 18.32
N ARG A 79 22.22 6.41 19.59
CA ARG A 79 23.62 6.51 20.00
C ARG A 79 24.36 5.18 19.89
N ALA A 80 23.75 4.10 20.38
CA ALA A 80 24.30 2.75 20.26
C ALA A 80 24.49 2.36 18.79
N GLY A 81 23.48 2.59 17.95
CA GLY A 81 23.57 2.34 16.51
C GLY A 81 24.70 3.11 15.82
N ALA A 82 24.86 4.40 16.17
CA ALA A 82 25.91 5.22 15.60
C ALA A 82 27.32 4.83 16.11
N ALA A 83 27.43 4.36 17.37
CA ALA A 83 28.70 3.96 17.95
C ALA A 83 29.23 2.62 17.39
N HIS A 84 28.32 1.71 17.02
CA HIS A 84 28.63 0.37 16.55
C HIS A 84 28.40 0.17 15.05
N ASP A 85 28.07 1.24 14.31
CA ASP A 85 27.71 1.20 12.87
C ASP A 85 26.56 0.18 12.60
N ASP A 86 25.61 0.12 13.53
CA ASP A 86 24.47 -0.81 13.48
C ASP A 86 23.27 -0.16 12.78
N GLU A 87 23.11 -0.45 11.49
CA GLU A 87 22.01 0.05 10.66
C GLU A 87 20.63 -0.42 11.14
N ARG A 88 20.53 -1.60 11.77
CA ARG A 88 19.29 -2.10 12.35
C ARG A 88 18.84 -1.25 13.55
N ALA A 89 19.76 -0.90 14.44
CA ALA A 89 19.47 -0.01 15.55
C ALA A 89 19.05 1.39 15.07
N LEU A 90 19.73 1.95 14.07
CA LEU A 90 19.38 3.23 13.45
C LEU A 90 18.01 3.19 12.76
N MET A 91 17.68 2.09 12.09
CA MET A 91 16.37 1.86 11.49
C MET A 91 15.24 1.89 12.52
N TYR A 92 15.39 1.13 13.63
CA TYR A 92 14.38 1.13 14.69
C TYR A 92 14.27 2.50 15.39
N ALA A 93 15.39 3.20 15.58
CA ALA A 93 15.38 4.55 16.12
C ALA A 93 14.61 5.53 15.21
N ASP A 94 14.75 5.41 13.89
CA ASP A 94 13.98 6.22 12.94
C ASP A 94 12.51 5.80 12.92
N LEU A 95 12.19 4.50 12.94
CA LEU A 95 10.81 4.00 13.01
C LEU A 95 10.07 4.54 14.24
N PHE A 96 10.64 4.37 15.44
CA PHE A 96 10.01 4.85 16.67
C PHE A 96 9.92 6.37 16.74
N SER A 97 10.90 7.10 16.21
CA SER A 97 10.79 8.56 16.06
C SER A 97 9.60 8.93 15.16
N GLY A 98 9.48 8.30 13.98
CA GLY A 98 8.37 8.53 13.07
C GLY A 98 7.01 8.23 13.70
N GLN A 99 6.87 7.10 14.41
CA GLN A 99 5.65 6.73 15.12
C GLN A 99 5.28 7.72 16.24
N SER A 100 6.27 8.22 16.98
CA SER A 100 6.06 9.22 18.02
C SER A 100 5.54 10.55 17.45
N TYR A 101 6.14 11.05 16.39
CA TYR A 101 5.67 12.27 15.71
C TYR A 101 4.32 12.10 15.02
N LEU A 102 4.04 10.91 14.47
CA LEU A 102 2.76 10.60 13.82
C LEU A 102 1.57 10.86 14.76
N LEU A 103 1.72 10.55 16.03
CA LEU A 103 0.66 10.64 17.03
C LEU A 103 0.68 11.99 17.78
N ALA A 104 1.83 12.65 17.87
CA ALA A 104 1.96 13.92 18.55
C ALA A 104 1.38 15.11 17.77
N GLU A 105 1.47 15.20 16.44
CA GLU A 105 0.83 16.28 15.66
C GLU A 105 1.02 16.18 14.12
N GLY A 106 1.58 15.08 13.61
CA GLY A 106 1.70 14.84 12.17
C GLY A 106 2.54 15.90 11.46
N SER A 107 3.81 15.98 11.82
CA SER A 107 4.75 16.93 11.21
C SER A 107 5.45 16.33 9.98
N ASP A 108 6.06 17.20 9.17
CA ASP A 108 6.99 16.80 8.10
C ASP A 108 8.11 15.88 8.63
N SER A 109 8.44 15.99 9.92
CA SER A 109 9.39 15.12 10.61
C SER A 109 8.95 13.65 10.59
N THR A 110 7.65 13.35 10.70
CA THR A 110 7.12 11.97 10.60
C THR A 110 7.54 11.33 9.30
N ARG A 111 7.31 12.02 8.18
CA ARG A 111 7.65 11.53 6.85
C ARG A 111 9.14 11.26 6.71
N ILE A 112 9.97 12.21 7.11
CA ILE A 112 11.43 12.09 7.03
C ILE A 112 11.93 10.85 7.79
N TYR A 113 11.44 10.63 9.00
CA TYR A 113 11.86 9.48 9.81
C TYR A 113 11.35 8.16 9.25
N LEU A 114 10.09 8.09 8.79
CA LEU A 114 9.55 6.87 8.22
C LEU A 114 10.21 6.51 6.88
N ASP A 115 10.55 7.49 6.03
CA ASP A 115 11.27 7.26 4.77
C ASP A 115 12.69 6.75 5.04
N ARG A 116 13.39 7.31 6.03
CA ARG A 116 14.71 6.82 6.45
C ARG A 116 14.65 5.41 7.01
N ALA A 117 13.65 5.14 7.85
CA ALA A 117 13.42 3.79 8.37
C ALA A 117 13.17 2.79 7.25
N LEU A 118 12.40 3.17 6.20
CA LEU A 118 12.12 2.31 5.06
C LEU A 118 13.38 2.01 4.24
N ILE A 119 14.22 3.02 3.98
CA ILE A 119 15.49 2.82 3.26
C ILE A 119 16.38 1.81 4.00
N ARG A 120 16.58 2.02 5.31
CA ARG A 120 17.37 1.10 6.15
C ARG A 120 16.71 -0.27 6.30
N GLY A 121 15.41 -0.32 6.48
CA GLY A 121 14.65 -1.57 6.63
C GLY A 121 14.80 -2.50 5.43
N ARG A 122 14.83 -1.94 4.22
CA ARG A 122 15.10 -2.70 2.99
C ARG A 122 16.53 -3.23 2.92
N GLN A 123 17.52 -2.50 3.49
CA GLN A 123 18.91 -2.93 3.53
C GLN A 123 19.16 -4.01 4.59
N CYS A 124 18.47 -3.90 5.74
CA CYS A 124 18.59 -4.87 6.84
C CYS A 124 17.83 -6.17 6.58
N GLU A 125 16.90 -6.19 5.59
CA GLU A 125 16.04 -7.34 5.26
C GLU A 125 15.28 -7.89 6.50
N ASP A 126 14.94 -7.02 7.47
CA ASP A 126 14.19 -7.38 8.67
C ASP A 126 12.68 -7.35 8.37
N PRO A 127 12.02 -8.52 8.25
CA PRO A 127 10.62 -8.57 7.85
C PRO A 127 9.68 -7.98 8.92
N VAL A 128 10.02 -8.10 10.21
CA VAL A 128 9.23 -7.51 11.29
C VAL A 128 9.29 -5.99 11.22
N ALA A 129 10.49 -5.43 11.03
CA ALA A 129 10.66 -4.00 10.86
C ALA A 129 9.93 -3.49 9.61
N LEU A 130 10.05 -4.17 8.47
CA LEU A 130 9.37 -3.80 7.24
C LEU A 130 7.85 -3.80 7.39
N CYS A 131 7.26 -4.82 8.03
CA CYS A 131 5.84 -4.82 8.34
C CYS A 131 5.42 -3.59 9.17
N ARG A 132 6.20 -3.25 10.19
CA ARG A 132 5.92 -2.10 11.06
C ARG A 132 6.09 -0.77 10.34
N ILE A 133 7.12 -0.64 9.50
CA ILE A 133 7.41 0.57 8.73
C ILE A 133 6.31 0.81 7.71
N TYR A 134 5.97 -0.18 6.89
CA TYR A 134 4.89 -0.05 5.91
C TYR A 134 3.54 0.22 6.57
N ASN A 135 3.24 -0.43 7.71
CA ASN A 135 2.03 -0.13 8.46
C ASN A 135 2.02 1.34 8.96
N ALA A 136 3.14 1.85 9.48
CA ALA A 136 3.25 3.25 9.91
C ALA A 136 3.15 4.24 8.74
N GLN A 137 3.75 3.93 7.58
CA GLN A 137 3.61 4.70 6.34
C GLN A 137 2.14 4.75 5.88
N GLY A 138 1.44 3.60 5.93
CA GLY A 138 0.02 3.54 5.60
C GLY A 138 -0.83 4.41 6.52
N ILE A 139 -0.58 4.36 7.83
CA ILE A 139 -1.25 5.21 8.81
C ILE A 139 -0.96 6.69 8.53
N TYR A 140 0.28 7.05 8.26
CA TYR A 140 0.66 8.43 7.93
C TYR A 140 -0.04 8.92 6.66
N ALA A 141 -0.01 8.13 5.58
CA ALA A 141 -0.67 8.46 4.32
C ALA A 141 -2.18 8.71 4.52
N VAL A 142 -2.87 7.84 5.26
CA VAL A 142 -4.31 7.97 5.49
C VAL A 142 -4.63 9.11 6.46
N SER A 143 -3.92 9.19 7.61
CA SER A 143 -4.32 10.07 8.71
C SER A 143 -3.85 11.52 8.52
N ILE A 144 -2.69 11.71 7.91
CA ILE A 144 -2.05 13.02 7.78
C ILE A 144 -2.21 13.57 6.37
N GLU A 145 -1.83 12.78 5.37
CA GLU A 145 -1.88 13.21 3.96
C GLU A 145 -3.28 13.06 3.35
N THR A 146 -4.18 12.30 4.00
CA THR A 146 -5.50 11.96 3.45
C THR A 146 -5.40 11.17 2.13
N ASN A 147 -4.27 10.54 1.92
CA ASN A 147 -3.98 9.71 0.76
C ASN A 147 -4.41 8.25 1.02
N TYR A 148 -5.70 7.96 0.86
CA TYR A 148 -6.24 6.61 1.09
C TYR A 148 -5.65 5.55 0.15
N PHE A 149 -5.33 5.92 -1.10
CA PHE A 149 -4.75 4.98 -2.06
C PHE A 149 -3.33 4.59 -1.67
N GLY A 150 -2.47 5.56 -1.37
CA GLY A 150 -1.14 5.28 -0.85
C GLY A 150 -1.18 4.47 0.45
N GLY A 151 -2.15 4.78 1.33
CA GLY A 151 -2.36 3.99 2.55
C GLY A 151 -2.70 2.54 2.27
N ILE A 152 -3.62 2.28 1.32
CA ILE A 152 -3.99 0.92 0.88
C ILE A 152 -2.76 0.18 0.35
N GLU A 153 -1.96 0.81 -0.53
CA GLU A 153 -0.73 0.21 -1.07
C GLU A 153 0.24 -0.17 0.04
N TYR A 154 0.50 0.73 0.99
CA TYR A 154 1.39 0.43 2.12
C TYR A 154 0.87 -0.71 3.01
N PHE A 155 -0.43 -0.80 3.26
CA PHE A 155 -0.98 -1.91 4.05
C PHE A 155 -0.91 -3.24 3.30
N LEU A 156 -1.10 -3.24 1.98
CA LEU A 156 -0.93 -4.44 1.15
C LEU A 156 0.53 -4.91 1.15
N GLU A 157 1.50 -4.00 1.05
CA GLU A 157 2.93 -4.32 1.20
C GLU A 157 3.24 -4.91 2.58
N ALA A 158 2.72 -4.30 3.66
CA ALA A 158 2.88 -4.84 5.01
C ALA A 158 2.32 -6.26 5.13
N MET A 159 1.14 -6.53 4.53
CA MET A 159 0.53 -7.85 4.51
C MET A 159 1.38 -8.87 3.73
N GLU A 160 1.98 -8.48 2.61
CA GLU A 160 2.81 -9.36 1.80
C GLU A 160 4.10 -9.76 2.55
N TYR A 161 4.80 -8.80 3.16
CA TYR A 161 5.95 -9.09 4.02
C TYR A 161 5.56 -9.97 5.21
N ALA A 162 4.44 -9.70 5.87
CA ALA A 162 3.95 -10.50 6.99
C ALA A 162 3.63 -11.93 6.56
N ARG A 163 3.02 -12.12 5.39
CA ARG A 163 2.69 -13.44 4.84
C ARG A 163 3.94 -14.23 4.49
N SER A 164 4.90 -13.62 3.79
CA SER A 164 6.14 -14.27 3.37
C SER A 164 7.00 -14.75 4.55
N ALA A 165 6.93 -14.02 5.68
CA ALA A 165 7.67 -14.34 6.90
C ALA A 165 6.83 -15.10 7.96
N SER A 166 5.59 -15.51 7.64
CA SER A 166 4.65 -16.19 8.55
C SER A 166 4.35 -15.40 9.83
N LEU A 167 4.31 -14.07 9.73
CA LEU A 167 4.07 -13.15 10.84
C LEU A 167 2.56 -12.85 10.98
N ASN A 168 1.79 -13.82 11.44
CA ASN A 168 0.33 -13.79 11.50
C ASN A 168 -0.23 -12.53 12.17
N ARG A 169 0.36 -12.10 13.29
CA ARG A 169 -0.07 -10.88 14.01
C ARG A 169 0.05 -9.63 13.13
N PHE A 170 1.20 -9.43 12.46
CA PHE A 170 1.43 -8.26 11.62
C PHE A 170 0.54 -8.27 10.38
N TYR A 171 0.28 -9.46 9.84
CA TYR A 171 -0.69 -9.65 8.76
C TYR A 171 -2.07 -9.12 9.15
N LEU A 172 -2.60 -9.56 10.30
CA LEU A 172 -3.92 -9.14 10.78
C LEU A 172 -3.96 -7.65 11.14
N VAL A 173 -2.87 -7.09 11.70
CA VAL A 173 -2.78 -5.66 11.99
C VAL A 173 -2.89 -4.83 10.71
N ALA A 174 -2.12 -5.17 9.68
CA ALA A 174 -2.16 -4.47 8.40
C ALA A 174 -3.53 -4.63 7.72
N GLN A 175 -4.12 -5.83 7.77
CA GLN A 175 -5.45 -6.11 7.23
C GLN A 175 -6.56 -5.35 7.96
N CYS A 176 -6.46 -5.18 9.28
CA CYS A 176 -7.39 -4.38 10.09
C CYS A 176 -7.34 -2.90 9.67
N ASN A 177 -6.14 -2.35 9.50
CA ASN A 177 -5.95 -0.98 9.02
C ASN A 177 -6.45 -0.80 7.57
N LEU A 178 -6.25 -1.79 6.73
CA LEU A 178 -6.80 -1.82 5.37
C LEU A 178 -8.33 -1.78 5.39
N ALA A 179 -8.97 -2.65 6.19
CA ALA A 179 -10.43 -2.68 6.36
C ALA A 179 -10.98 -1.33 6.84
N ASN A 180 -10.31 -0.75 7.85
CA ASN A 180 -10.68 0.56 8.38
C ASN A 180 -10.50 1.68 7.33
N THR A 181 -9.49 1.61 6.47
CA THR A 181 -9.28 2.57 5.38
C THR A 181 -10.42 2.51 4.36
N TYR A 182 -10.88 1.30 3.99
CA TYR A 182 -12.05 1.13 3.13
C TYR A 182 -13.33 1.64 3.80
N TYR A 183 -13.53 1.38 5.09
CA TYR A 183 -14.64 1.94 5.87
C TYR A 183 -14.65 3.48 5.81
N MET A 184 -13.48 4.11 6.03
CA MET A 184 -13.34 5.57 5.95
C MET A 184 -13.69 6.14 4.57
N ARG A 185 -13.54 5.37 3.52
CA ARG A 185 -13.92 5.73 2.13
C ARG A 185 -15.38 5.44 1.80
N ASN A 186 -16.15 4.91 2.71
CA ASN A 186 -17.48 4.34 2.43
C ASN A 186 -17.43 3.27 1.31
N ASP A 187 -16.37 2.48 1.25
CA ASP A 187 -16.14 1.48 0.21
C ASP A 187 -16.48 0.09 0.76
N PRO A 188 -17.50 -0.59 0.23
CA PRO A 188 -17.94 -1.90 0.72
C PRO A 188 -16.87 -3.01 0.57
N ALA A 189 -15.85 -2.79 -0.26
CA ALA A 189 -14.76 -3.74 -0.43
C ALA A 189 -13.99 -4.03 0.88
N GLY A 190 -14.09 -3.15 1.88
CA GLY A 190 -13.46 -3.35 3.19
C GLY A 190 -14.10 -4.44 4.04
N LEU A 191 -15.40 -4.75 3.83
CA LEU A 191 -16.13 -5.69 4.66
C LEU A 191 -15.46 -7.08 4.70
N LYS A 192 -15.06 -7.60 3.56
CA LYS A 192 -14.36 -8.90 3.48
C LYS A 192 -13.10 -8.96 4.33
N TYR A 193 -12.34 -7.84 4.39
CA TYR A 193 -11.12 -7.77 5.20
C TYR A 193 -11.44 -7.70 6.69
N ALA A 194 -12.46 -6.93 7.09
CA ALA A 194 -12.90 -6.85 8.47
C ALA A 194 -13.41 -8.19 9.00
N GLU A 195 -14.27 -8.88 8.24
CA GLU A 195 -14.79 -10.21 8.60
C GLU A 195 -13.67 -11.26 8.66
N GLU A 196 -12.69 -11.19 7.75
CA GLU A 196 -11.55 -12.08 7.76
C GLU A 196 -10.63 -11.83 8.98
N VAL A 197 -10.38 -10.57 9.38
CA VAL A 197 -9.67 -10.24 10.62
C VAL A 197 -10.40 -10.81 11.83
N CYS A 198 -11.73 -10.67 11.89
CA CYS A 198 -12.54 -11.24 12.96
C CYS A 198 -12.37 -12.77 13.04
N ARG A 199 -12.48 -13.46 11.92
CA ARG A 199 -12.38 -14.93 11.82
C ARG A 199 -10.96 -15.43 12.14
N LEU A 200 -9.96 -14.92 11.41
CA LEU A 200 -8.56 -15.37 11.58
C LEU A 200 -7.99 -14.95 12.93
N GLY A 201 -8.38 -13.77 13.45
CA GLY A 201 -7.98 -13.33 14.78
C GLY A 201 -8.44 -14.32 15.86
N ALA A 202 -9.68 -14.78 15.79
CA ALA A 202 -10.21 -15.80 16.69
C ALA A 202 -9.53 -17.17 16.49
N GLU A 203 -9.31 -17.58 15.24
CA GLU A 203 -8.67 -18.85 14.90
C GLU A 203 -7.21 -18.91 15.38
N TRP A 204 -6.48 -17.81 15.27
CA TRP A 204 -5.06 -17.74 15.64
C TRP A 204 -4.80 -17.27 17.08
N GLY A 205 -5.87 -17.02 17.86
CA GLY A 205 -5.78 -16.64 19.26
C GLY A 205 -5.42 -15.15 19.48
N TYR A 206 -5.67 -14.30 18.51
CA TYR A 206 -5.51 -12.84 18.63
C TYR A 206 -6.84 -12.16 18.95
N ASP A 207 -7.41 -12.43 20.13
CA ASP A 207 -8.75 -12.00 20.54
C ASP A 207 -9.01 -10.51 20.32
N TYR A 208 -8.01 -9.66 20.61
CA TYR A 208 -8.13 -8.22 20.43
C TYR A 208 -8.30 -7.81 18.96
N LEU A 209 -7.57 -8.47 18.04
CA LEU A 209 -7.73 -8.23 16.59
C LEU A 209 -9.06 -8.77 16.09
N ALA A 210 -9.47 -9.94 16.59
CA ALA A 210 -10.80 -10.48 16.29
C ALA A 210 -11.92 -9.53 16.72
N PHE A 211 -11.80 -8.95 17.92
CA PHE A 211 -12.70 -7.93 18.43
C PHE A 211 -12.69 -6.68 17.53
N GLY A 212 -11.51 -6.15 17.19
CA GLY A 212 -11.38 -4.99 16.28
C GLY A 212 -12.01 -5.23 14.90
N GLY A 213 -11.77 -6.42 14.33
CA GLY A 213 -12.41 -6.85 13.08
C GLY A 213 -13.94 -6.89 13.17
N ALA A 214 -14.47 -7.40 14.30
CA ALA A 214 -15.90 -7.44 14.54
C ALA A 214 -16.52 -6.03 14.68
N VAL A 215 -15.82 -5.12 15.37
CA VAL A 215 -16.26 -3.70 15.49
C VAL A 215 -16.32 -3.04 14.11
N ILE A 216 -15.28 -3.20 13.28
CA ILE A 216 -15.28 -2.62 11.92
C ILE A 216 -16.39 -3.27 11.07
N SER A 217 -16.60 -4.57 11.18
CA SER A 217 -17.68 -5.28 10.48
C SER A 217 -19.06 -4.73 10.87
N ALA A 218 -19.29 -4.48 12.16
CA ALA A 218 -20.53 -3.89 12.64
C ALA A 218 -20.80 -2.51 12.01
N TYR A 219 -19.78 -1.63 12.00
CA TYR A 219 -19.89 -0.32 11.36
C TYR A 219 -20.13 -0.41 9.85
N MET A 220 -19.47 -1.32 9.17
CA MET A 220 -19.62 -1.50 7.72
C MET A 220 -21.00 -2.06 7.36
N HIS A 221 -21.50 -3.06 8.09
CA HIS A 221 -22.87 -3.55 7.90
C HIS A 221 -23.90 -2.47 8.15
N TYR A 222 -23.74 -1.67 9.22
CA TYR A 222 -24.62 -0.52 9.48
C TYR A 222 -24.58 0.51 8.32
N MET A 223 -23.39 0.84 7.83
CA MET A 223 -23.22 1.74 6.69
C MET A 223 -23.88 1.22 5.40
N LEU A 224 -23.87 -0.10 5.19
CA LEU A 224 -24.52 -0.76 4.06
C LEU A 224 -26.04 -0.95 4.22
N GLY A 225 -26.60 -0.55 5.36
CA GLY A 225 -28.03 -0.70 5.68
C GLY A 225 -28.43 -2.09 6.17
N ASP A 226 -27.46 -3.00 6.36
CA ASP A 226 -27.69 -4.34 6.91
C ASP A 226 -27.67 -4.28 8.45
N GLN A 227 -28.78 -3.79 9.01
CA GLN A 227 -28.92 -3.56 10.45
C GLN A 227 -28.90 -4.86 11.25
N ASP A 228 -29.44 -5.94 10.70
CA ASP A 228 -29.50 -7.24 11.38
C ASP A 228 -28.09 -7.80 11.60
N ARG A 229 -27.25 -7.78 10.57
CA ARG A 229 -25.85 -8.18 10.68
C ARG A 229 -25.02 -7.23 11.56
N ALA A 230 -25.24 -5.93 11.43
CA ALA A 230 -24.59 -4.97 12.32
C ALA A 230 -24.89 -5.27 13.78
N LEU A 231 -26.15 -5.56 14.11
CA LEU A 231 -26.59 -5.93 15.46
C LEU A 231 -25.97 -7.25 15.93
N GLU A 232 -25.89 -8.25 15.08
CA GLU A 232 -25.22 -9.52 15.39
C GLU A 232 -23.77 -9.30 15.85
N TYR A 233 -22.99 -8.53 15.09
CA TYR A 233 -21.61 -8.21 15.43
C TYR A 233 -21.50 -7.40 16.73
N ILE A 234 -22.38 -6.41 16.95
CA ILE A 234 -22.39 -5.62 18.17
C ILE A 234 -22.69 -6.49 19.38
N LEU A 235 -23.75 -7.30 19.36
CA LEU A 235 -24.14 -8.14 20.48
C LEU A 235 -23.04 -9.17 20.82
N ARG A 236 -22.31 -9.63 19.83
CA ARG A 236 -21.17 -10.52 20.00
C ARG A 236 -19.98 -9.85 20.69
N THR A 237 -19.79 -8.56 20.49
CA THR A 237 -18.65 -7.79 21.02
C THR A 237 -18.96 -7.07 22.34
N LEU A 238 -20.23 -6.80 22.66
CA LEU A 238 -20.60 -6.03 23.84
C LEU A 238 -20.12 -6.65 25.16
N SER A 239 -20.05 -7.98 25.26
CA SER A 239 -19.54 -8.66 26.46
C SER A 239 -18.04 -8.48 26.68
N ASP A 240 -17.31 -8.11 25.66
CA ASP A 240 -15.85 -7.97 25.67
C ASP A 240 -15.38 -6.52 25.74
N THR A 241 -16.31 -5.55 25.81
CA THR A 241 -15.98 -4.12 25.93
C THR A 241 -15.20 -3.80 27.20
N ASP A 242 -15.51 -4.47 28.33
CA ASP A 242 -14.75 -4.30 29.58
C ASP A 242 -13.29 -4.72 29.46
N LYS A 243 -13.01 -5.69 28.57
CA LYS A 243 -11.66 -6.21 28.32
C LYS A 243 -10.89 -5.36 27.32
N PHE A 244 -11.56 -4.87 26.28
CA PHE A 244 -10.90 -4.25 25.11
C PHE A 244 -11.21 -2.76 24.91
N GLY A 245 -12.19 -2.20 25.64
CA GLY A 245 -12.68 -0.84 25.43
C GLY A 245 -13.77 -0.77 24.37
N TYR A 246 -13.93 0.39 23.73
CA TYR A 246 -14.96 0.67 22.70
C TYR A 246 -16.40 0.76 23.23
N HIS A 247 -16.59 0.97 24.53
CA HIS A 247 -17.92 1.11 25.13
C HIS A 247 -18.74 2.20 24.46
N THR A 248 -18.18 3.40 24.35
CA THR A 248 -18.85 4.55 23.75
C THR A 248 -19.28 4.30 22.31
N GLU A 249 -18.38 3.73 21.52
CA GLU A 249 -18.65 3.44 20.09
C GLU A 249 -19.72 2.38 19.91
N LEU A 250 -19.60 1.25 20.59
CA LEU A 250 -20.51 0.11 20.43
C LEU A 250 -21.88 0.40 20.99
N TYR A 251 -21.98 1.00 22.16
CA TYR A 251 -23.29 1.38 22.73
C TYR A 251 -23.96 2.47 21.89
N SER A 252 -23.19 3.43 21.35
CA SER A 252 -23.73 4.46 20.46
C SER A 252 -24.23 3.87 19.13
N LEU A 253 -23.47 2.92 18.54
CA LEU A 253 -23.88 2.22 17.33
C LEU A 253 -25.12 1.36 17.56
N TYR A 254 -25.16 0.62 18.70
CA TYR A 254 -26.36 -0.14 19.08
C TYR A 254 -27.57 0.77 19.22
N ALA A 255 -27.44 1.90 19.92
CA ALA A 255 -28.50 2.88 20.07
C ALA A 255 -29.01 3.41 18.73
N ASN A 256 -28.11 3.71 17.79
CA ASN A 256 -28.47 4.18 16.44
C ASN A 256 -29.31 3.13 15.68
N ILE A 257 -29.00 1.84 15.81
CA ILE A 257 -29.78 0.77 15.17
C ILE A 257 -31.11 0.58 15.87
N ALA A 258 -31.14 0.64 17.20
CA ALA A 258 -32.33 0.44 18.03
C ALA A 258 -33.38 1.57 17.92
N GLN A 259 -33.06 2.72 17.35
CA GLN A 259 -33.98 3.86 17.19
C GLN A 259 -35.29 3.51 16.49
N GLY A 260 -35.23 2.56 15.51
CA GLY A 260 -36.40 2.16 14.74
C GLY A 260 -37.28 1.10 15.40
N ALA A 261 -36.77 0.40 16.41
CA ALA A 261 -37.42 -0.82 16.92
C ALA A 261 -37.86 -0.74 18.40
N ASP A 262 -37.31 0.14 19.25
CA ASP A 262 -37.54 0.05 20.69
C ASP A 262 -37.34 1.37 21.46
N ALA A 263 -38.15 1.52 22.54
CA ALA A 263 -37.99 2.56 23.59
C ALA A 263 -36.66 2.46 24.37
N GLY A 264 -35.84 1.42 24.09
CA GLY A 264 -34.57 1.15 24.75
C GLY A 264 -33.36 1.91 24.23
N ALA A 265 -33.44 2.55 23.06
CA ALA A 265 -32.30 3.24 22.43
C ALA A 265 -31.65 4.29 23.35
N GLU A 266 -32.46 5.03 24.08
CA GLU A 266 -32.00 6.04 25.03
C GLU A 266 -31.06 5.46 26.09
N ARG A 267 -31.39 4.29 26.65
CA ARG A 267 -30.55 3.61 27.64
C ARG A 267 -29.13 3.37 27.11
N TYR A 268 -29.00 2.97 25.86
CA TYR A 268 -27.69 2.70 25.27
C TYR A 268 -26.92 3.99 24.97
N TYR A 269 -27.59 5.09 24.63
CA TYR A 269 -26.92 6.40 24.57
C TYR A 269 -26.39 6.83 25.92
N LEU A 270 -27.16 6.64 26.98
CA LEU A 270 -26.72 6.96 28.35
C LEU A 270 -25.55 6.06 28.77
N MET A 271 -25.61 4.76 28.47
CA MET A 271 -24.47 3.84 28.71
C MET A 271 -23.22 4.25 27.92
N ALA A 272 -23.37 4.69 26.67
CA ALA A 272 -22.26 5.21 25.89
C ALA A 272 -21.64 6.47 26.50
N LEU A 273 -22.45 7.34 27.09
CA LEU A 273 -22.00 8.58 27.74
C LEU A 273 -21.46 8.37 29.16
N ASP A 274 -21.82 7.27 29.80
CA ASP A 274 -21.29 6.90 31.15
C ASP A 274 -19.84 6.39 31.07
N HIS A 275 -19.41 5.93 29.91
CA HIS A 275 -18.07 5.40 29.66
C HIS A 275 -17.20 6.36 28.82
N ILE A 276 -17.29 7.66 29.09
CA ILE A 276 -16.51 8.67 28.36
C ILE A 276 -15.01 8.46 28.63
N ASP A 277 -14.26 8.14 27.57
CA ASP A 277 -12.81 8.19 27.56
C ASP A 277 -12.33 9.49 26.88
N GLU A 278 -11.60 10.33 27.60
CA GLU A 278 -11.03 11.58 27.06
C GLU A 278 -10.10 11.32 25.87
N LYS A 279 -9.59 10.09 25.72
CA LYS A 279 -8.80 9.67 24.55
C LYS A 279 -9.65 9.47 23.29
N VAL A 280 -10.97 9.30 23.42
CA VAL A 280 -11.90 8.97 22.34
C VAL A 280 -12.92 10.10 22.09
N VAL A 281 -12.44 11.34 22.16
CA VAL A 281 -13.27 12.56 22.03
C VAL A 281 -14.22 12.53 20.85
N THR A 282 -13.79 12.05 19.69
CA THR A 282 -14.62 12.06 18.46
C THR A 282 -15.85 11.16 18.59
N ALA A 283 -15.68 9.95 19.13
CA ALA A 283 -16.79 9.04 19.36
C ALA A 283 -17.77 9.62 20.37
N THR A 284 -17.27 10.23 21.44
CA THR A 284 -18.09 10.90 22.45
C THR A 284 -18.87 12.08 21.85
N VAL A 285 -18.25 12.94 21.03
CA VAL A 285 -18.92 14.04 20.34
C VAL A 285 -20.01 13.51 19.40
N MET A 286 -19.73 12.42 18.70
CA MET A 286 -20.73 11.76 17.83
C MET A 286 -21.88 11.18 18.63
N THR A 287 -21.61 10.61 19.81
CA THR A 287 -22.65 10.09 20.70
C THR A 287 -23.58 11.21 21.16
N TYR A 288 -23.04 12.35 21.61
CA TYR A 288 -23.84 13.54 21.93
C TYR A 288 -24.68 14.02 20.74
N LEU A 289 -24.12 14.03 19.51
CA LEU A 289 -24.84 14.40 18.30
C LEU A 289 -25.99 13.42 18.02
N SER A 290 -25.71 12.11 18.06
CA SER A 290 -26.70 11.07 17.76
C SER A 290 -27.82 11.07 18.81
N TYR A 291 -27.47 11.16 20.08
CA TYR A 291 -28.45 11.21 21.17
C TYR A 291 -29.31 12.49 21.13
N GLY A 292 -28.68 13.65 20.90
CA GLY A 292 -29.42 14.89 20.73
C GLY A 292 -30.32 14.89 19.49
N THR A 293 -29.88 14.26 18.39
CA THR A 293 -30.72 14.04 17.21
C THR A 293 -31.91 13.14 17.53
N TYR A 294 -31.68 12.01 18.20
CA TYR A 294 -32.73 11.11 18.65
C TYR A 294 -33.81 11.83 19.49
N LEU A 295 -33.39 12.69 20.42
CA LEU A 295 -34.33 13.48 21.22
C LEU A 295 -35.10 14.53 20.39
N ASN A 296 -34.43 15.19 19.44
CA ASN A 296 -35.08 16.12 18.51
C ASN A 296 -36.14 15.42 17.66
N ASP A 297 -35.83 14.25 17.09
CA ASP A 297 -36.75 13.48 16.25
C ASP A 297 -37.99 13.00 17.02
N ARG A 298 -37.89 12.89 18.35
CA ARG A 298 -39.03 12.60 19.24
C ARG A 298 -39.77 13.85 19.74
N GLY A 299 -39.32 15.05 19.31
CA GLY A 299 -39.90 16.32 19.78
C GLY A 299 -39.50 16.72 21.21
N GLU A 300 -38.52 16.04 21.78
CA GLU A 300 -38.00 16.29 23.14
C GLU A 300 -36.92 17.38 23.18
N TYR A 301 -37.19 18.49 22.47
CA TYR A 301 -36.25 19.58 22.21
C TYR A 301 -35.60 20.16 23.45
N ALA A 302 -36.36 20.32 24.52
CA ALA A 302 -35.84 20.84 25.79
C ALA A 302 -34.79 19.93 26.42
N ARG A 303 -34.85 18.62 26.19
CA ARG A 303 -33.85 17.63 26.61
C ARG A 303 -32.67 17.54 25.66
N ALA A 304 -32.90 17.72 24.36
CA ALA A 304 -31.89 17.66 23.33
C ALA A 304 -30.84 18.77 23.45
N ILE A 305 -31.25 20.00 23.75
CA ILE A 305 -30.37 21.17 23.79
C ILE A 305 -29.20 21.00 24.78
N PRO A 306 -29.39 20.61 26.06
CA PRO A 306 -28.26 20.41 26.97
C PRO A 306 -27.31 19.31 26.50
N VAL A 307 -27.82 18.22 25.94
CA VAL A 307 -27.01 17.11 25.40
C VAL A 307 -26.13 17.58 24.25
N LEU A 308 -26.74 18.26 23.28
CA LEU A 308 -26.01 18.81 22.12
C LEU A 308 -24.98 19.87 22.53
N ARG A 309 -25.29 20.69 23.54
CA ARG A 309 -24.39 21.69 24.08
C ARG A 309 -23.15 21.08 24.74
N GLN A 310 -23.30 19.97 25.47
CA GLN A 310 -22.18 19.22 26.01
C GLN A 310 -21.25 18.70 24.90
N GLY A 311 -21.84 18.24 23.78
CA GLY A 311 -21.08 17.86 22.59
C GLY A 311 -20.29 19.02 21.98
N ILE A 312 -20.87 20.23 21.93
CA ILE A 312 -20.16 21.44 21.48
C ILE A 312 -19.00 21.78 22.41
N GLU A 313 -19.25 21.84 23.72
CA GLU A 313 -18.27 22.18 24.73
C GLU A 313 -17.06 21.21 24.69
N LEU A 314 -17.32 19.90 24.61
CA LEU A 314 -16.28 18.90 24.46
C LEU A 314 -15.50 19.09 23.15
N SER A 315 -16.19 19.35 22.05
CA SER A 315 -15.60 19.60 20.74
C SER A 315 -14.72 20.86 20.72
N GLU A 316 -15.07 21.89 21.46
CA GLU A 316 -14.27 23.13 21.60
C GLU A 316 -13.02 22.91 22.44
N ARG A 317 -13.16 22.32 23.62
CA ARG A 317 -12.02 22.00 24.52
C ARG A 317 -10.97 21.12 23.86
N SER A 318 -11.41 20.20 23.02
CA SER A 318 -10.53 19.24 22.35
C SER A 318 -10.05 19.69 20.96
N ASN A 319 -10.37 20.93 20.56
CA ASN A 319 -10.12 21.44 19.20
C ASN A 319 -10.59 20.51 18.08
N ASN A 320 -11.71 19.76 18.30
CA ASN A 320 -12.28 18.82 17.35
C ASN A 320 -13.45 19.45 16.60
N ALA A 321 -13.19 20.08 15.46
CA ALA A 321 -14.20 20.80 14.68
C ALA A 321 -15.12 19.90 13.83
N VAL A 322 -14.80 18.61 13.65
CA VAL A 322 -15.35 17.76 12.59
C VAL A 322 -16.87 17.63 12.61
N HIS A 323 -17.47 17.50 13.79
CA HIS A 323 -18.93 17.34 13.92
C HIS A 323 -19.62 18.55 14.56
N ARG A 324 -18.87 19.57 14.93
CA ARG A 324 -19.39 20.74 15.65
C ARG A 324 -20.46 21.47 14.85
N TYR A 325 -20.29 21.60 13.53
CA TYR A 325 -21.28 22.24 12.68
C TYR A 325 -22.64 21.50 12.72
N LYS A 326 -22.65 20.16 12.77
CA LYS A 326 -23.89 19.38 12.91
C LYS A 326 -24.55 19.59 14.26
N LEU A 327 -23.77 19.70 15.33
CA LEU A 327 -24.30 20.03 16.67
C LEU A 327 -24.99 21.38 16.66
N TYR A 328 -24.37 22.42 16.07
CA TYR A 328 -24.98 23.74 15.94
C TYR A 328 -26.28 23.69 15.11
N GLN A 329 -26.30 22.93 14.03
CA GLN A 329 -27.49 22.71 13.23
C GLN A 329 -28.62 22.12 14.08
N ARG A 330 -28.36 21.04 14.81
CA ARG A 330 -29.37 20.34 15.61
C ARG A 330 -29.89 21.18 16.79
N ILE A 331 -29.04 22.00 17.41
CA ILE A 331 -29.51 22.96 18.42
C ILE A 331 -30.37 24.05 17.80
N SER A 332 -29.98 24.60 16.64
CA SER A 332 -30.78 25.60 15.96
C SER A 332 -32.18 25.10 15.62
N GLU A 333 -32.28 23.84 15.16
CA GLU A 333 -33.57 23.17 14.90
C GLU A 333 -34.40 23.06 16.19
N ALA A 334 -33.79 22.61 17.30
CA ALA A 334 -34.49 22.49 18.60
C ALA A 334 -34.93 23.84 19.17
N GLU A 335 -34.08 24.86 19.13
CA GLU A 335 -34.44 26.22 19.61
C GLU A 335 -35.53 26.84 18.72
N THR A 336 -35.54 26.59 17.40
CA THR A 336 -36.60 27.00 16.49
C THR A 336 -37.93 26.35 16.88
N ALA A 337 -37.95 25.06 17.15
CA ALA A 337 -39.14 24.32 17.54
C ALA A 337 -39.71 24.81 18.90
N LEU A 338 -38.87 25.31 19.77
CA LEU A 338 -39.27 25.93 21.06
C LEU A 338 -39.68 27.41 20.93
N GLY A 339 -39.62 28.01 19.72
CA GLY A 339 -39.95 29.42 19.48
C GLY A 339 -38.86 30.39 19.95
N ARG A 340 -37.64 29.93 20.25
CA ARG A 340 -36.52 30.74 20.70
C ARG A 340 -35.69 31.20 19.50
N TYR A 341 -36.27 32.03 18.67
CA TYR A 341 -35.73 32.37 17.34
C TYR A 341 -34.39 33.12 17.39
N ARG A 342 -34.09 33.86 18.46
CA ARG A 342 -32.84 34.58 18.61
C ARG A 342 -31.68 33.59 18.79
N GLU A 343 -31.81 32.68 19.72
CA GLU A 343 -30.87 31.61 20.02
C GLU A 343 -30.69 30.70 18.80
N ALA A 344 -31.78 30.32 18.16
CA ALA A 344 -31.79 29.55 16.92
C ALA A 344 -30.95 30.21 15.82
N LEU A 345 -31.11 31.53 15.63
CA LEU A 345 -30.35 32.30 14.63
C LEU A 345 -28.85 32.34 14.94
N ASP A 346 -28.47 32.48 16.20
CA ASP A 346 -27.05 32.53 16.61
C ASP A 346 -26.38 31.16 16.37
N TYR A 347 -27.04 30.03 16.69
CA TYR A 347 -26.55 28.72 16.35
C TYR A 347 -26.53 28.45 14.86
N PHE A 348 -27.51 28.94 14.11
CA PHE A 348 -27.55 28.82 12.64
C PHE A 348 -26.39 29.56 11.96
N LYS A 349 -26.01 30.75 12.44
CA LYS A 349 -24.82 31.48 11.95
C LYS A 349 -23.54 30.68 12.20
N SER A 350 -23.42 30.09 13.42
CA SER A 350 -22.27 29.24 13.77
C SER A 350 -22.18 28.00 12.88
N TYR A 351 -23.33 27.37 12.61
CA TYR A 351 -23.44 26.28 11.65
C TYR A 351 -22.91 26.68 10.28
N HIS A 352 -23.42 27.77 9.67
CA HIS A 352 -23.02 28.23 8.35
C HIS A 352 -21.55 28.55 8.27
N SER A 353 -21.04 29.30 9.21
CA SER A 353 -19.61 29.68 9.24
C SER A 353 -18.67 28.48 9.26
N GLN A 354 -19.04 27.42 9.98
CA GLN A 354 -18.20 26.22 10.05
C GLN A 354 -18.45 25.24 8.91
N ALA A 355 -19.70 25.12 8.44
CA ALA A 355 -20.03 24.29 7.31
C ALA A 355 -19.28 24.71 6.04
N ASP A 356 -19.29 26.01 5.75
CA ASP A 356 -18.57 26.57 4.57
C ASP A 356 -17.08 26.23 4.61
N SER A 357 -16.44 26.32 5.79
CA SER A 357 -15.04 25.97 5.95
C SER A 357 -14.80 24.46 5.70
N ILE A 358 -15.69 23.60 6.20
CA ILE A 358 -15.57 22.15 6.06
C ILE A 358 -15.86 21.70 4.62
N PHE A 359 -16.88 22.27 3.97
CA PHE A 359 -17.22 21.93 2.58
C PHE A 359 -16.09 22.32 1.62
N ASN A 360 -15.39 23.43 1.87
CA ASN A 360 -14.21 23.81 1.08
C ASN A 360 -13.09 22.78 1.27
N VAL A 361 -12.81 22.33 2.49
CA VAL A 361 -11.81 21.29 2.79
C VAL A 361 -12.20 19.95 2.18
N GLU A 362 -13.47 19.53 2.27
CA GLU A 362 -13.96 18.29 1.66
C GLU A 362 -13.89 18.34 0.12
N ARG A 363 -14.15 19.51 -0.47
CA ARG A 363 -14.04 19.72 -1.92
C ARG A 363 -12.58 19.62 -2.38
N GLU A 364 -11.65 20.28 -1.69
CA GLU A 364 -10.22 20.15 -1.99
C GLU A 364 -9.73 18.71 -1.80
N ARG A 365 -10.22 18.04 -0.76
CA ARG A 365 -9.94 16.63 -0.51
C ARG A 365 -10.41 15.73 -1.65
N SER A 366 -11.65 15.92 -2.11
CA SER A 366 -12.21 15.16 -3.23
C SER A 366 -11.44 15.41 -4.53
N ILE A 367 -10.98 16.64 -4.75
CA ILE A 367 -10.13 16.99 -5.90
C ILE A 367 -8.78 16.27 -5.79
N ASN A 368 -8.16 16.25 -4.62
CA ASN A 368 -6.90 15.55 -4.40
C ASN A 368 -7.04 14.03 -4.55
N GLU A 369 -8.11 13.44 -4.04
CA GLU A 369 -8.41 12.02 -4.24
C GLU A 369 -8.60 11.66 -5.73
N LEU A 370 -9.32 12.50 -6.48
CA LEU A 370 -9.50 12.32 -7.92
C LEU A 370 -8.17 12.47 -8.67
N ARG A 371 -7.32 13.39 -8.24
CA ARG A 371 -5.98 13.59 -8.81
C ARG A 371 -5.08 12.37 -8.58
N VAL A 372 -5.07 11.84 -7.36
CA VAL A 372 -4.32 10.61 -7.03
C VAL A 372 -4.82 9.43 -7.85
N LYS A 373 -6.14 9.26 -7.99
CA LYS A 373 -6.73 8.23 -8.87
C LYS A 373 -6.27 8.38 -10.32
N TYR A 374 -6.34 9.59 -10.84
CA TYR A 374 -5.92 9.88 -12.21
C TYR A 374 -4.44 9.59 -12.43
N ASP A 375 -3.59 9.99 -11.48
CA ASP A 375 -2.15 9.75 -11.56
C ASP A 375 -1.83 8.25 -11.44
N ALA A 376 -2.50 7.51 -10.58
CA ALA A 376 -2.38 6.05 -10.47
C ALA A 376 -2.83 5.34 -11.76
N GLU A 377 -3.99 5.69 -12.31
CA GLU A 377 -4.47 5.13 -13.58
C GLU A 377 -3.53 5.47 -14.74
N ARG A 378 -2.99 6.69 -14.75
CA ARG A 378 -1.99 7.11 -15.74
C ARG A 378 -0.70 6.29 -15.63
N GLN A 379 -0.21 6.04 -14.42
CA GLN A 379 0.96 5.19 -14.20
C GLN A 379 0.71 3.75 -14.62
N GLU A 380 -0.44 3.18 -14.26
CA GLU A 380 -0.84 1.83 -14.69
C GLU A 380 -0.90 1.71 -16.21
N ASN A 381 -1.50 2.71 -16.87
CA ASN A 381 -1.56 2.76 -18.32
C ASN A 381 -0.17 2.90 -18.97
N MET A 382 0.76 3.64 -18.35
CA MET A 382 2.15 3.72 -18.83
C MET A 382 2.89 2.39 -18.65
N LEU A 383 2.70 1.72 -17.50
CA LEU A 383 3.26 0.38 -17.27
C LEU A 383 2.74 -0.64 -18.28
N ARG A 384 1.43 -0.70 -18.50
CA ARG A 384 0.81 -1.58 -19.50
C ARG A 384 1.35 -1.31 -20.91
N LYS A 385 1.54 -0.03 -21.30
CA LYS A 385 2.17 0.31 -22.59
C LYS A 385 3.60 -0.19 -22.65
N SER A 386 4.38 0.02 -21.62
CA SER A 386 5.76 -0.45 -21.51
C SER A 386 5.85 -1.98 -21.63
N GLU A 387 4.97 -2.72 -20.96
CA GLU A 387 4.89 -4.18 -21.07
C GLU A 387 4.54 -4.64 -22.48
N ILE A 388 3.55 -4.00 -23.13
CA ILE A 388 3.18 -4.30 -24.50
C ILE A 388 4.36 -4.06 -25.47
N ASP A 389 5.08 -2.95 -25.28
CA ASP A 389 6.24 -2.63 -26.12
C ASP A 389 7.40 -3.61 -25.87
N LEU A 390 7.62 -4.03 -24.62
CA LEU A 390 8.58 -5.08 -24.30
C LEU A 390 8.23 -6.41 -24.98
N ILE A 391 6.97 -6.84 -24.93
CA ILE A 391 6.48 -8.05 -25.59
C ILE A 391 6.65 -7.94 -27.11
N ARG A 392 6.36 -6.78 -27.70
CA ARG A 392 6.57 -6.52 -29.14
C ARG A 392 8.05 -6.61 -29.52
N GLN A 393 8.92 -6.03 -28.69
CA GLN A 393 10.37 -6.08 -28.90
C GLN A 393 10.88 -7.52 -28.80
N GLN A 394 10.42 -8.27 -27.83
CA GLN A 394 10.78 -9.68 -27.66
C GLN A 394 10.31 -10.55 -28.83
N ARG A 395 9.08 -10.34 -29.33
CA ARG A 395 8.59 -11.02 -30.56
C ARG A 395 9.40 -10.66 -31.79
N ARG A 396 9.78 -9.39 -31.99
CA ARG A 396 10.66 -8.97 -33.09
C ARG A 396 12.01 -9.65 -32.99
N PHE A 397 12.59 -9.73 -31.80
CA PHE A 397 13.86 -10.43 -31.59
C PHE A 397 13.75 -11.93 -31.89
N GLN A 398 12.68 -12.59 -31.47
CA GLN A 398 12.43 -14.00 -31.76
C GLN A 398 12.28 -14.23 -33.28
N LEU A 399 11.55 -13.36 -34.00
CA LEU A 399 11.43 -13.44 -35.44
C LEU A 399 12.78 -13.27 -36.18
N LEU A 400 13.60 -12.31 -35.74
CA LEU A 400 14.94 -12.11 -36.30
C LEU A 400 15.84 -13.33 -36.04
N LEU A 401 15.76 -13.93 -34.85
CA LEU A 401 16.50 -15.15 -34.54
C LEU A 401 16.07 -16.33 -35.43
N LEU A 402 14.76 -16.50 -35.64
CA LEU A 402 14.24 -17.53 -36.58
C LEU A 402 14.70 -17.32 -38.02
N LEU A 403 14.67 -16.06 -38.49
CA LEU A 403 15.18 -15.72 -39.82
C LEU A 403 16.68 -16.00 -39.95
N LEU A 404 17.47 -15.70 -38.94
CA LEU A 404 18.88 -15.99 -38.88
C LEU A 404 19.14 -17.52 -38.96
N LEU A 405 18.43 -18.29 -38.14
CA LEU A 405 18.52 -19.76 -38.15
C LEU A 405 18.13 -20.34 -39.50
N PHE A 406 17.10 -19.80 -40.14
CA PHE A 406 16.65 -20.19 -41.47
C PHE A 406 17.73 -19.88 -42.53
N ALA A 407 18.34 -18.68 -42.46
CA ALA A 407 19.42 -18.30 -43.37
C ALA A 407 20.66 -19.19 -43.19
N VAL A 408 21.04 -19.53 -41.97
CA VAL A 408 22.12 -20.48 -41.64
C VAL A 408 21.79 -21.87 -42.21
N GLY A 409 20.52 -22.32 -42.05
CA GLY A 409 20.03 -23.59 -42.62
C GLY A 409 20.18 -23.63 -44.14
N ILE A 410 19.69 -22.59 -44.82
CA ILE A 410 19.85 -22.48 -46.28
C ILE A 410 21.33 -22.49 -46.69
N SER A 411 22.15 -21.68 -46.02
CA SER A 411 23.60 -21.61 -46.29
C SER A 411 24.26 -22.98 -46.13
N THR A 412 23.88 -23.72 -45.10
CA THR A 412 24.40 -25.08 -44.86
C THR A 412 23.99 -26.05 -45.96
N VAL A 413 22.73 -26.00 -46.43
CA VAL A 413 22.22 -26.82 -47.53
C VAL A 413 22.98 -26.48 -48.84
N VAL A 414 23.11 -25.19 -49.14
CA VAL A 414 23.85 -24.72 -50.31
C VAL A 414 25.31 -25.19 -50.26
N TYR A 415 25.95 -25.10 -49.10
CA TYR A 415 27.32 -25.58 -48.91
C TYR A 415 27.44 -27.10 -49.11
N ILE A 416 26.50 -27.88 -48.60
CA ILE A 416 26.46 -29.34 -48.83
C ILE A 416 26.29 -29.67 -50.33
N LEU A 417 25.36 -28.99 -50.99
CA LEU A 417 25.12 -29.17 -52.44
C LEU A 417 26.38 -28.79 -53.25
N TYR A 418 27.00 -27.67 -52.90
CA TYR A 418 28.25 -27.24 -53.51
C TYR A 418 29.37 -28.28 -53.33
N ARG A 419 29.56 -28.79 -52.12
CA ARG A 419 30.52 -29.87 -51.85
C ARG A 419 30.22 -31.17 -52.60
N ARG A 420 28.93 -31.53 -52.75
CA ARG A 420 28.53 -32.71 -53.55
C ARG A 420 28.85 -32.48 -55.04
N LYS A 421 28.54 -31.30 -55.57
CA LYS A 421 28.86 -30.93 -56.97
C LYS A 421 30.38 -30.95 -57.15
N ASP A 422 31.17 -30.38 -56.26
CA ASP A 422 32.64 -30.40 -56.38
C ASP A 422 33.22 -31.83 -56.38
N LYS A 423 32.70 -32.71 -55.54
CA LYS A 423 33.09 -34.12 -55.56
C LYS A 423 32.74 -34.83 -56.87
N MET A 424 31.52 -34.62 -57.34
CA MET A 424 31.13 -35.19 -58.69
C MET A 424 31.97 -34.65 -59.79
N TYR A 425 32.23 -33.33 -59.79
CA TYR A 425 33.09 -32.71 -60.78
C TYR A 425 34.51 -33.32 -60.78
N LYS A 426 35.11 -33.51 -59.69
CA LYS A 426 36.41 -34.15 -59.49
C LYS A 426 36.40 -35.63 -59.95
N GLN A 427 35.29 -36.33 -59.74
CA GLN A 427 35.14 -37.72 -60.23
C GLN A 427 35.06 -37.75 -61.78
N ILE A 428 34.27 -36.85 -62.35
CA ILE A 428 34.16 -36.76 -63.86
C ILE A 428 35.52 -36.40 -64.47
N VAL A 429 36.21 -35.40 -63.96
CA VAL A 429 37.56 -35.02 -64.38
C VAL A 429 38.53 -36.19 -64.25
N ARG A 430 38.45 -36.95 -63.18
CA ARG A 430 39.30 -38.11 -62.94
C ARG A 430 38.96 -39.23 -63.96
N GLN A 431 37.72 -39.47 -64.26
CA GLN A 431 37.28 -40.45 -65.27
C GLN A 431 37.73 -40.02 -66.72
N GLN A 432 37.55 -38.74 -67.03
CA GLN A 432 38.06 -38.21 -68.32
C GLN A 432 39.58 -38.31 -68.47
N TYR A 433 40.27 -38.01 -67.35
CA TYR A 433 41.72 -38.14 -67.32
C TYR A 433 42.18 -39.61 -67.51
N GLU A 434 41.52 -40.56 -66.87
CA GLU A 434 41.77 -42.00 -67.10
C GLU A 434 41.41 -42.47 -68.46
N PHE A 435 40.31 -41.92 -69.05
CA PHE A 435 39.92 -42.22 -70.40
C PHE A 435 40.98 -41.71 -71.41
N LEU A 436 41.37 -40.44 -71.31
CA LEU A 436 42.43 -39.86 -72.14
C LEU A 436 43.79 -40.58 -71.99
N LYS A 437 44.11 -41.08 -70.80
CA LYS A 437 45.30 -41.88 -70.52
C LYS A 437 45.25 -43.25 -71.19
N LYS A 438 44.07 -43.86 -71.35
CA LYS A 438 43.86 -45.10 -72.06
C LYS A 438 43.93 -44.86 -73.53
N GLU A 439 43.37 -43.76 -74.05
CA GLU A 439 43.43 -43.39 -75.48
C GLU A 439 44.87 -43.09 -75.93
N LYS A 440 45.63 -42.33 -75.10
CA LYS A 440 47.07 -42.12 -75.40
C LYS A 440 47.91 -43.41 -75.39
N LYS A 441 47.48 -44.44 -74.70
CA LYS A 441 48.16 -45.75 -74.71
C LYS A 441 47.74 -46.62 -75.92
N ALA A 442 46.62 -46.29 -76.59
CA ALA A 442 46.08 -47.05 -77.72
C ALA A 442 46.40 -46.42 -79.11
N ALA A 443 47.04 -45.23 -79.11
CA ALA A 443 47.34 -44.55 -80.38
C ALA A 443 48.65 -45.10 -81.05
N PRO A 444 48.63 -45.43 -82.33
CA PRO A 444 49.85 -45.79 -83.06
C PRO A 444 50.75 -44.56 -83.28
N PRO A 445 52.07 -44.79 -83.56
CA PRO A 445 53.07 -43.71 -83.61
C PRO A 445 52.79 -42.72 -84.77
N ALA A 446 52.92 -41.42 -84.40
CA ALA A 446 52.62 -40.27 -85.22
C ALA A 446 53.60 -40.10 -86.42
N LEU A 447 53.01 -39.79 -87.60
CA LEU A 447 53.72 -39.28 -88.77
C LEU A 447 54.25 -37.84 -88.58
N PRO A 448 55.37 -37.44 -89.22
CA PRO A 448 56.02 -36.14 -88.91
C PRO A 448 55.23 -34.95 -89.54
N PRO A 449 55.42 -33.74 -89.01
CA PRO A 449 54.65 -32.56 -89.32
C PRO A 449 55.06 -31.86 -90.65
N PRO A 450 54.10 -31.22 -91.37
CA PRO A 450 54.41 -30.30 -92.44
C PRO A 450 54.70 -28.87 -91.95
N PRO A 451 55.31 -28.01 -92.77
CA PRO A 451 55.99 -26.79 -92.30
C PRO A 451 55.10 -25.59 -92.11
N LEU A 452 55.58 -24.72 -91.27
CA LEU A 452 55.03 -23.43 -90.86
C LEU A 452 54.85 -22.42 -92.02
N PHE A 453 53.75 -21.74 -92.06
CA PHE A 453 53.62 -20.38 -92.58
C PHE A 453 52.89 -19.45 -91.65
N PRO A 454 53.35 -18.20 -91.55
CA PRO A 454 52.84 -17.27 -90.52
C PRO A 454 51.66 -16.37 -91.02
N ARG A 455 50.74 -16.09 -90.23
CA ARG A 455 49.85 -14.93 -90.42
C ARG A 455 49.51 -14.18 -89.21
N ARG A 456 50.03 -13.00 -89.21
CA ARG A 456 49.66 -11.67 -88.72
C ARG A 456 48.43 -11.50 -87.89
N LEU A 457 48.68 -10.77 -86.79
CA LEU A 457 47.92 -9.89 -86.00
C LEU A 457 46.70 -9.18 -86.64
N LYS A 458 45.62 -9.08 -85.91
CA LYS A 458 44.90 -7.80 -85.71
C LYS A 458 44.24 -7.75 -84.32
N SER A 459 44.61 -6.71 -83.60
CA SER A 459 44.03 -6.24 -82.36
C SER A 459 42.67 -5.57 -82.56
N SER A 460 41.75 -5.77 -81.67
CA SER A 460 40.76 -4.74 -81.39
C SER A 460 40.25 -4.93 -79.93
N ARG A 461 40.61 -4.04 -79.18
CA ARG A 461 39.94 -3.73 -77.85
C ARG A 461 38.61 -3.05 -78.18
N PRO A 462 37.59 -3.21 -77.38
CA PRO A 462 36.64 -2.14 -77.16
C PRO A 462 36.74 -1.56 -75.73
N THR A 463 36.69 -0.31 -75.76
CA THR A 463 36.67 0.72 -74.77
C THR A 463 35.54 0.58 -73.72
N VAL A 464 35.90 0.84 -72.50
CA VAL A 464 35.00 1.16 -71.34
C VAL A 464 34.53 2.58 -71.53
N THR A 465 33.25 2.79 -71.49
CA THR A 465 32.68 4.14 -71.22
C THR A 465 32.00 4.13 -69.83
N ASN A 466 32.60 4.92 -68.95
CA ASN A 466 31.97 5.41 -67.73
C ASN A 466 30.95 6.48 -68.10
N THR A 467 29.80 6.43 -67.47
CA THR A 467 28.96 7.61 -67.33
C THR A 467 28.37 7.65 -65.93
N PRO A 468 28.46 8.74 -65.19
CA PRO A 468 27.96 8.85 -63.84
C PRO A 468 26.50 9.32 -63.81
N CYS A 469 25.74 8.86 -62.85
CA CYS A 469 24.39 9.33 -62.65
C CYS A 469 24.26 10.12 -61.35
N ALA A 470 23.66 11.26 -61.49
CA ALA A 470 23.50 12.34 -60.57
C ALA A 470 22.46 12.08 -59.48
N THR A 471 22.70 12.71 -58.33
CA THR A 471 21.72 12.99 -57.26
C THR A 471 20.71 14.05 -57.71
N PRO A 472 19.54 14.11 -57.13
CA PRO A 472 18.98 15.40 -56.75
C PRO A 472 18.59 15.50 -55.28
N ASN A 473 19.08 16.58 -54.71
CA ASN A 473 18.56 17.29 -53.55
C ASN A 473 17.13 17.81 -53.79
N SER A 474 16.31 17.84 -52.75
CA SER A 474 15.63 19.08 -52.28
C SER A 474 14.60 18.78 -51.18
N SER A 475 14.79 19.34 -50.02
CA SER A 475 13.73 19.83 -49.15
C SER A 475 13.20 21.19 -49.72
N PRO A 476 12.20 21.90 -49.13
CA PRO A 476 11.54 21.80 -47.82
C PRO A 476 10.05 22.17 -47.81
N GLY A 477 9.48 22.30 -46.62
CA GLY A 477 8.30 23.17 -46.40
C GLY A 477 7.18 22.43 -45.64
N SER A 478 7.00 22.62 -44.38
CA SER A 478 6.27 23.63 -43.57
C SER A 478 4.74 23.48 -43.58
N ASN A 479 4.21 23.55 -42.34
CA ASN A 479 2.86 23.95 -41.86
C ASN A 479 1.74 22.87 -42.00
N THR A 480 1.18 22.48 -40.92
CA THR A 480 0.45 23.12 -39.81
C THR A 480 0.39 22.17 -38.60
#